data_d3d9eb1bb60f75abc9862a423a755975
#
_entry.id   d3d9eb1bb60f75abc9862a423a755975
#
_cell.length_a   1.000
_cell.length_b   1.000
_cell.length_c   1.000
_cell.angle_alpha   90.00
_cell.angle_beta   90.00
_cell.angle_gamma   90.00
#
_symmetry.space_group_name_H-M   'P 1'
#
loop_
_entity.id
_entity.type
_entity.pdbx_description
1 polymer ?
#
loop_
_entity_poly.entity_id
_entity_poly.type
_entity_poly.pdbx_seq_one_letter_code
_entity_poly.pdbx_strand_id
1 'polypeptide(L)'
;MCSSDLDYAAGGVSYPAVTYDAGGVRYIVMFDAQSGLPVRIRTLDFDNMWGDVNYDLVLAEWQPLAGTRVAVSQRYELNGRVVADIRLTQITPNPQVNPAGMTVPDALRATAARPATGNVPYQWVIRRQFIGTYLDSENPSFDTLATQSLRLQELAPGVQHVVGGSHNAMVVDMQDHLIVFDAPVSDAQSNWTIRAAQARYGAKPVRYIVLTHHHMDHAGGLRAYMAQGATLVVGRGATAHYRRVLAAPATRNPDMGAYDFSKVNIIEVSDRYTMTDGSRQGSAHFTENPHVDGMLIGYVADARIGFVTDIWSPGAAPLPKEISTPLAAVVTAARRAGISPLRFAGGHGGTAEYAPLAGLAGAK
;
A
#
# COMPACT_ATOMS: atom_id res chain seq x y z
N MET A 1 11.17 1.48 30.77
CA MET A 1 11.52 2.57 31.73
C MET A 1 10.80 3.82 31.26
N CYS A 2 10.08 4.53 32.15
CA CYS A 2 9.56 5.85 31.87
C CYS A 2 10.65 6.89 32.13
N SER A 3 10.89 7.82 31.20
CA SER A 3 11.72 9.01 31.44
C SER A 3 10.77 10.21 31.53
N SER A 4 10.77 10.88 32.69
CA SER A 4 10.16 12.20 32.88
C SER A 4 11.27 13.24 32.72
N ASP A 5 10.98 14.43 32.25
CA ASP A 5 11.86 15.59 32.04
C ASP A 5 12.32 15.81 30.59
N LEU A 6 11.44 15.51 29.65
CA LEU A 6 11.67 15.82 28.25
C LEU A 6 10.57 16.77 27.77
N ASP A 7 10.98 17.84 27.09
CA ASP A 7 10.06 18.68 26.34
C ASP A 7 9.98 18.22 24.89
N TYR A 8 8.78 18.03 24.39
CA TYR A 8 8.53 17.68 22.99
C TYR A 8 7.72 18.77 22.29
N ALA A 9 8.19 19.12 21.09
CA ALA A 9 7.50 20.11 20.27
C ALA A 9 6.46 19.44 19.37
N ALA A 10 5.26 20.05 19.32
CA ALA A 10 4.22 19.70 18.37
C ALA A 10 3.41 20.94 17.99
N GLY A 11 3.22 21.17 16.68
CA GLY A 11 2.48 22.36 16.18
C GLY A 11 3.07 23.70 16.64
N GLY A 12 4.40 23.77 16.84
CA GLY A 12 5.07 24.99 17.31
C GLY A 12 4.99 25.24 18.82
N VAL A 13 4.41 24.33 19.58
CA VAL A 13 4.30 24.42 21.05
C VAL A 13 5.19 23.33 21.68
N SER A 14 5.89 23.69 22.77
CA SER A 14 6.65 22.74 23.61
C SER A 14 5.77 22.27 24.77
N TYR A 15 5.77 20.96 25.01
CA TYR A 15 4.97 20.29 26.02
C TYR A 15 5.86 19.47 26.96
N PRO A 16 5.64 19.52 28.27
CA PRO A 16 6.22 18.52 29.17
C PRO A 16 5.71 17.13 28.76
N ALA A 17 6.58 16.15 28.73
CA ALA A 17 6.24 14.83 28.22
C ALA A 17 6.85 13.70 29.03
N VAL A 18 6.21 12.54 28.96
CA VAL A 18 6.71 11.26 29.46
C VAL A 18 6.83 10.33 28.27
N THR A 19 7.94 9.58 28.23
CA THR A 19 8.12 8.53 27.23
C THR A 19 8.11 7.15 27.88
N TYR A 20 7.54 6.17 27.17
CA TYR A 20 7.66 4.77 27.56
C TYR A 20 7.69 3.87 26.32
N ASP A 21 8.36 2.74 26.43
CA ASP A 21 8.45 1.74 25.37
C ASP A 21 7.56 0.54 25.70
N ALA A 22 6.70 0.15 24.76
CA ALA A 22 5.84 -1.01 24.87
C ALA A 22 5.73 -1.71 23.51
N GLY A 23 5.97 -3.02 23.48
CA GLY A 23 5.85 -3.84 22.25
C GLY A 23 6.76 -3.39 21.11
N GLY A 24 7.94 -2.82 21.41
CA GLY A 24 8.86 -2.27 20.40
C GLY A 24 8.49 -0.87 19.89
N VAL A 25 7.40 -0.28 20.40
CA VAL A 25 6.94 1.06 20.02
C VAL A 25 7.24 2.04 21.16
N ARG A 26 7.82 3.18 20.81
CA ARG A 26 8.00 4.30 21.73
C ARG A 26 6.78 5.20 21.72
N TYR A 27 6.19 5.38 22.88
CA TYR A 27 5.09 6.34 23.12
C TYR A 27 5.63 7.60 23.78
N ILE A 28 5.19 8.76 23.31
CA ILE A 28 5.49 10.07 23.84
C ILE A 28 4.15 10.68 24.26
N VAL A 29 3.90 10.80 25.55
CA VAL A 29 2.68 11.41 26.08
C VAL A 29 3.01 12.84 26.50
N MET A 30 2.39 13.81 25.82
CA MET A 30 2.58 15.25 26.03
C MET A 30 1.43 15.80 26.88
N PHE A 31 1.73 16.67 27.80
CA PHE A 31 0.78 17.19 28.78
C PHE A 31 0.64 18.72 28.62
N ASP A 32 -0.54 19.21 28.87
CA ASP A 32 -0.75 20.63 29.14
C ASP A 32 -0.15 21.00 30.50
N ALA A 33 0.74 21.98 30.53
CA ALA A 33 1.49 22.33 31.73
C ALA A 33 0.62 22.92 32.84
N GLN A 34 -0.57 23.46 32.53
CA GLN A 34 -1.45 24.08 33.52
C GLN A 34 -2.43 23.05 34.10
N SER A 35 -3.07 22.27 33.28
CA SER A 35 -4.07 21.29 33.72
C SER A 35 -3.48 19.93 34.11
N GLY A 36 -2.27 19.61 33.69
CA GLY A 36 -1.65 18.31 33.83
C GLY A 36 -2.34 17.20 33.03
N LEU A 37 -3.23 17.55 32.10
CA LEU A 37 -3.95 16.58 31.28
C LEU A 37 -3.17 16.25 30.00
N PRO A 38 -3.24 14.99 29.51
CA PRO A 38 -2.66 14.63 28.23
C PRO A 38 -3.31 15.44 27.11
N VAL A 39 -2.50 16.02 26.23
CA VAL A 39 -2.98 16.74 25.05
C VAL A 39 -2.62 16.03 23.75
N ARG A 40 -1.60 15.16 23.80
CA ARG A 40 -1.14 14.43 22.64
C ARG A 40 -0.40 13.15 23.04
N ILE A 41 -0.69 12.08 22.34
CA ILE A 41 0.07 10.82 22.42
C ILE A 41 0.67 10.59 21.05
N ARG A 42 2.00 10.57 20.96
CA ARG A 42 2.75 10.39 19.72
C ARG A 42 3.43 9.05 19.68
N THR A 43 3.35 8.38 18.54
CA THR A 43 4.28 7.33 18.15
C THR A 43 5.09 7.77 16.94
N LEU A 44 6.33 7.28 16.87
CA LEU A 44 7.21 7.50 15.72
C LEU A 44 7.27 6.21 14.95
N ASP A 45 7.02 6.27 13.65
CA ASP A 45 6.90 5.10 12.82
C ASP A 45 7.45 5.34 11.41
N PHE A 46 7.44 4.31 10.58
CA PHE A 46 7.75 4.38 9.17
C PHE A 46 6.50 4.01 8.36
N ASP A 47 6.24 4.79 7.33
CA ASP A 47 5.20 4.52 6.34
C ASP A 47 5.83 4.35 4.96
N ASN A 48 5.43 3.33 4.21
CA ASN A 48 6.04 2.98 2.94
C ASN A 48 5.94 4.10 1.89
N MET A 49 4.92 4.95 1.98
CA MET A 49 4.73 6.09 1.07
C MET A 49 5.27 7.39 1.67
N TRP A 50 5.03 7.63 2.95
CA TRP A 50 5.31 8.92 3.60
C TRP A 50 6.65 8.96 4.35
N GLY A 51 7.37 7.81 4.41
CA GLY A 51 8.62 7.73 5.14
C GLY A 51 8.44 7.78 6.66
N ASP A 52 9.34 8.47 7.35
CA ASP A 52 9.25 8.65 8.79
C ASP A 52 8.01 9.47 9.15
N VAL A 53 7.16 8.94 10.01
CA VAL A 53 5.91 9.58 10.39
C VAL A 53 5.78 9.78 11.89
N ASN A 54 5.26 10.95 12.28
CA ASN A 54 4.68 11.20 13.58
C ASN A 54 3.20 10.85 13.51
N TYR A 55 2.81 9.88 14.31
CA TYR A 55 1.44 9.45 14.43
C TYR A 55 0.90 9.93 15.77
N ASP A 56 -0.03 10.86 15.73
CA ASP A 56 -0.51 11.57 16.91
C ASP A 56 -1.99 11.30 17.18
N LEU A 57 -2.32 10.97 18.43
CA LEU A 57 -3.65 11.11 18.98
C LEU A 57 -3.70 12.42 19.78
N VAL A 58 -4.43 13.40 19.29
CA VAL A 58 -4.65 14.67 19.95
C VAL A 58 -5.92 14.61 20.80
N LEU A 59 -5.82 15.00 22.05
CA LEU A 59 -6.89 14.92 23.05
C LEU A 59 -7.27 16.35 23.49
N ALA A 60 -8.56 16.67 23.42
CA ALA A 60 -9.05 17.99 23.80
C ALA A 60 -10.46 17.91 24.44
N GLU A 61 -10.93 19.04 24.95
CA GLU A 61 -12.25 19.19 25.52
C GLU A 61 -12.53 18.14 26.62
N TRP A 62 -11.65 18.11 27.62
CA TRP A 62 -11.73 17.19 28.74
C TRP A 62 -12.95 17.50 29.64
N GLN A 63 -13.82 16.52 29.81
CA GLN A 63 -15.03 16.62 30.63
C GLN A 63 -14.99 15.63 31.80
N PRO A 64 -15.53 16.01 32.97
CA PRO A 64 -15.66 15.09 34.09
C PRO A 64 -16.71 14.03 33.76
N LEU A 65 -16.41 12.77 34.09
CA LEU A 65 -17.30 11.64 33.89
C LEU A 65 -17.03 10.54 34.93
N ALA A 66 -18.02 10.26 35.79
CA ALA A 66 -17.98 9.15 36.75
C ALA A 66 -16.69 9.08 37.58
N GLY A 67 -16.22 10.23 38.11
CA GLY A 67 -15.01 10.33 38.96
C GLY A 67 -13.68 10.37 38.20
N THR A 68 -13.72 10.39 36.88
CA THR A 68 -12.56 10.56 36.00
C THR A 68 -12.77 11.73 35.01
N ARG A 69 -11.85 11.91 34.08
CA ARG A 69 -11.99 12.86 32.96
C ARG A 69 -11.84 12.12 31.65
N VAL A 70 -12.62 12.53 30.65
CA VAL A 70 -12.58 11.98 29.29
C VAL A 70 -12.43 13.09 28.29
N ALA A 71 -11.51 12.95 27.33
CA ALA A 71 -11.39 13.84 26.19
C ALA A 71 -12.51 13.53 25.20
N VAL A 72 -13.46 14.46 25.03
CA VAL A 72 -14.59 14.27 24.10
C VAL A 72 -14.22 14.61 22.66
N SER A 73 -13.17 15.38 22.44
CA SER A 73 -12.56 15.62 21.13
C SER A 73 -11.28 14.80 21.02
N GLN A 74 -11.24 13.94 20.02
CA GLN A 74 -10.11 13.06 19.73
C GLN A 74 -9.78 13.16 18.25
N ARG A 75 -8.56 13.51 17.94
CA ARG A 75 -8.15 13.72 16.56
C ARG A 75 -6.88 12.93 16.27
N TYR A 76 -6.89 12.14 15.21
CA TYR A 76 -5.69 11.46 14.71
C TYR A 76 -5.02 12.32 13.66
N GLU A 77 -3.71 12.52 13.81
CA GLU A 77 -2.89 13.29 12.88
C GLU A 77 -1.71 12.47 12.40
N LEU A 78 -1.40 12.58 11.11
CA LEU A 78 -0.21 12.06 10.47
C LEU A 78 0.68 13.22 10.04
N ASN A 79 1.86 13.36 10.63
CA ASN A 79 2.75 14.51 10.39
C ASN A 79 2.02 15.86 10.47
N GLY A 80 1.12 16.01 11.46
CA GLY A 80 0.33 17.21 11.67
C GLY A 80 -0.89 17.37 10.74
N ARG A 81 -1.14 16.42 9.83
CA ARG A 81 -2.35 16.41 8.99
C ARG A 81 -3.43 15.56 9.64
N VAL A 82 -4.61 16.12 9.76
CA VAL A 82 -5.77 15.42 10.33
C VAL A 82 -6.19 14.29 9.38
N VAL A 83 -6.22 13.06 9.89
CA VAL A 83 -6.70 11.86 9.17
C VAL A 83 -8.02 11.35 9.72
N ALA A 84 -8.32 11.62 11.00
CA ALA A 84 -9.63 11.38 11.59
C ALA A 84 -9.92 12.41 12.66
N ASP A 85 -11.16 12.90 12.72
CA ASP A 85 -11.67 13.81 13.75
C ASP A 85 -12.92 13.20 14.36
N ILE A 86 -12.83 12.89 15.67
CA ILE A 86 -13.84 12.15 16.41
C ILE A 86 -14.36 13.04 17.53
N ARG A 87 -15.66 13.26 17.56
CA ARG A 87 -16.33 13.91 18.66
C ARG A 87 -17.27 12.93 19.35
N LEU A 88 -17.02 12.67 20.63
CA LEU A 88 -17.87 11.82 21.44
C LEU A 88 -19.10 12.64 21.92
N THR A 89 -20.27 12.29 21.40
CA THR A 89 -21.51 12.99 21.72
C THR A 89 -22.26 12.37 22.89
N GLN A 90 -22.02 11.11 23.17
CA GLN A 90 -22.57 10.36 24.30
C GLN A 90 -21.57 9.35 24.82
N ILE A 91 -21.37 9.32 26.13
CA ILE A 91 -20.50 8.36 26.82
C ILE A 91 -21.28 7.77 27.98
N THR A 92 -21.42 6.45 28.00
CA THR A 92 -22.05 5.72 29.12
C THR A 92 -20.96 4.95 29.86
N PRO A 93 -20.59 5.35 31.07
CA PRO A 93 -19.60 4.63 31.85
C PRO A 93 -20.16 3.26 32.32
N ASN A 94 -19.33 2.23 32.24
CA ASN A 94 -19.67 0.88 32.70
C ASN A 94 -21.07 0.37 32.26
N PRO A 95 -21.38 0.43 30.93
CA PRO A 95 -22.67 -0.02 30.47
C PRO A 95 -22.88 -1.50 30.71
N GLN A 96 -24.13 -1.92 30.91
CA GLN A 96 -24.48 -3.34 30.89
C GLN A 96 -24.32 -3.82 29.44
N VAL A 97 -23.32 -4.63 29.20
CA VAL A 97 -23.02 -5.20 27.88
C VAL A 97 -23.58 -6.62 27.83
N ASN A 98 -24.34 -6.95 26.79
CA ASN A 98 -24.74 -8.34 26.56
C ASN A 98 -23.53 -9.15 26.03
N PRO A 99 -22.97 -10.08 26.82
CA PRO A 99 -21.80 -10.85 26.38
C PRO A 99 -22.05 -11.67 25.10
N ALA A 100 -23.30 -12.07 24.84
CA ALA A 100 -23.65 -12.87 23.66
C ALA A 100 -23.41 -12.12 22.35
N GLY A 101 -23.53 -10.78 22.34
CA GLY A 101 -23.19 -9.94 21.18
C GLY A 101 -21.69 -9.79 20.92
N MET A 102 -20.86 -10.18 21.87
CA MET A 102 -19.40 -10.09 21.78
C MET A 102 -18.72 -11.46 21.64
N THR A 103 -19.49 -12.53 21.57
CA THR A 103 -18.98 -13.89 21.40
C THR A 103 -19.02 -14.33 19.95
N VAL A 104 -17.91 -14.85 19.45
CA VAL A 104 -17.88 -15.53 18.14
C VAL A 104 -18.60 -16.87 18.31
N PRO A 105 -19.63 -17.17 17.48
CA PRO A 105 -20.31 -18.47 17.53
C PRO A 105 -19.35 -19.64 17.43
N ASP A 106 -19.59 -20.71 18.20
CA ASP A 106 -18.67 -21.85 18.27
C ASP A 106 -18.45 -22.52 16.90
N ALA A 107 -19.48 -22.55 16.05
CA ALA A 107 -19.37 -23.06 14.69
C ALA A 107 -18.36 -22.26 13.85
N LEU A 108 -18.34 -20.94 13.97
CA LEU A 108 -17.36 -20.09 13.28
C LEU A 108 -15.96 -20.21 13.92
N ARG A 109 -15.90 -20.35 15.24
CA ARG A 109 -14.63 -20.53 15.96
C ARG A 109 -13.98 -21.87 15.62
N ALA A 110 -14.77 -22.93 15.40
CA ALA A 110 -14.29 -24.24 15.04
C ALA A 110 -13.73 -24.31 13.60
N THR A 111 -14.23 -23.45 12.71
CA THR A 111 -13.80 -23.37 11.30
C THR A 111 -12.75 -22.29 11.05
N ALA A 112 -12.47 -21.42 12.03
CA ALA A 112 -11.47 -20.38 11.89
C ALA A 112 -10.07 -21.01 11.78
N ALA A 113 -9.39 -20.72 10.69
CA ALA A 113 -7.98 -21.03 10.55
C ALA A 113 -7.22 -20.29 11.66
N ARG A 114 -6.54 -21.01 12.54
CA ARG A 114 -5.64 -20.39 13.50
C ARG A 114 -4.38 -19.97 12.75
N PRO A 115 -3.92 -18.72 12.87
CA PRO A 115 -2.61 -18.35 12.35
C PRO A 115 -1.58 -19.32 12.97
N ALA A 116 -0.77 -19.93 12.13
CA ALA A 116 0.19 -20.94 12.57
C ALA A 116 1.20 -20.40 13.58
N THR A 117 1.54 -19.13 13.51
CA THR A 117 2.44 -18.43 14.43
C THR A 117 2.20 -16.90 14.33
N GLY A 118 2.35 -16.23 15.46
CA GLY A 118 2.41 -14.77 15.54
C GLY A 118 1.06 -14.08 15.66
N ASN A 119 1.07 -12.96 16.33
CA ASN A 119 -0.04 -12.03 16.39
C ASN A 119 0.17 -10.98 15.29
N VAL A 120 -0.85 -10.73 14.52
CA VAL A 120 -0.89 -9.47 13.73
C VAL A 120 -0.80 -8.33 14.73
N PRO A 121 0.16 -7.42 14.60
CA PRO A 121 0.27 -6.32 15.57
C PRO A 121 -1.04 -5.56 15.63
N TYR A 122 -1.48 -5.32 16.85
CA TYR A 122 -2.73 -4.60 17.12
C TYR A 122 -2.76 -3.22 16.44
N GLN A 123 -1.62 -2.55 16.36
CA GLN A 123 -1.46 -1.27 15.67
C GLN A 123 -1.83 -1.35 14.18
N TRP A 124 -1.44 -2.42 13.51
CA TRP A 124 -1.76 -2.61 12.09
C TRP A 124 -3.27 -2.74 11.85
N VAL A 125 -3.95 -3.54 12.71
CA VAL A 125 -5.40 -3.69 12.64
C VAL A 125 -6.09 -2.35 12.86
N ILE A 126 -5.68 -1.59 13.88
CA ILE A 126 -6.27 -0.29 14.19
C ILE A 126 -6.03 0.71 13.06
N ARG A 127 -4.82 0.77 12.52
CA ARG A 127 -4.50 1.67 11.43
C ARG A 127 -5.37 1.41 10.20
N ARG A 128 -5.52 0.16 9.79
CA ARG A 128 -6.36 -0.20 8.67
C ARG A 128 -7.85 0.04 8.93
N GLN A 129 -8.33 -0.35 10.10
CA GLN A 129 -9.76 -0.31 10.41
C GLN A 129 -10.26 1.10 10.73
N PHE A 130 -9.49 1.88 11.47
CA PHE A 130 -9.96 3.16 12.00
C PHE A 130 -9.50 4.39 11.24
N ILE A 131 -8.40 4.29 10.51
CA ILE A 131 -7.85 5.47 9.82
C ILE A 131 -8.13 5.41 8.33
N GLY A 132 -8.53 4.26 7.80
CA GLY A 132 -8.74 4.08 6.35
C GLY A 132 -7.46 4.36 5.55
N THR A 133 -6.35 4.52 6.25
CA THR A 133 -5.05 4.75 5.65
C THR A 133 -4.31 3.44 5.68
N TYR A 134 -3.73 3.10 4.59
CA TYR A 134 -2.79 2.00 4.49
C TYR A 134 -1.43 2.43 5.09
N LEU A 135 -1.45 2.92 6.31
CA LEU A 135 -0.24 3.13 7.09
C LEU A 135 0.24 1.76 7.56
N ASP A 136 0.93 1.08 6.70
CA ASP A 136 1.61 -0.14 7.07
C ASP A 136 2.98 0.26 7.61
N SER A 137 3.13 0.28 8.93
CA SER A 137 4.45 0.13 9.48
C SER A 137 4.95 -1.23 9.05
N GLU A 138 6.15 -1.29 8.53
CA GLU A 138 6.85 -2.55 8.31
C GLU A 138 7.03 -3.23 9.68
N ASN A 139 6.07 -4.06 10.05
CA ASN A 139 6.32 -4.99 11.12
C ASN A 139 7.08 -6.17 10.51
N PRO A 140 8.32 -6.43 10.92
CA PRO A 140 9.13 -7.51 10.37
C PRO A 140 8.42 -8.86 10.39
N SER A 141 7.55 -9.12 11.37
CA SER A 141 6.79 -10.35 11.44
C SER A 141 5.67 -10.41 10.39
N PHE A 142 5.06 -9.27 10.06
CA PHE A 142 4.06 -9.20 9.00
C PHE A 142 4.70 -9.40 7.63
N ASP A 143 5.82 -8.74 7.37
CA ASP A 143 6.58 -8.89 6.12
C ASP A 143 7.09 -10.32 5.92
N THR A 144 7.56 -10.96 6.97
CA THR A 144 7.97 -12.37 6.93
C THR A 144 6.79 -13.26 6.55
N LEU A 145 5.61 -13.07 7.14
CA LEU A 145 4.41 -13.84 6.82
C LEU A 145 3.91 -13.55 5.40
N ALA A 146 3.91 -12.27 4.99
CA ALA A 146 3.49 -11.87 3.66
C ALA A 146 4.37 -12.49 2.56
N THR A 147 5.68 -12.59 2.78
CA THR A 147 6.63 -13.13 1.78
C THR A 147 6.67 -14.65 1.73
N GLN A 148 6.26 -15.36 2.78
CA GLN A 148 6.26 -16.83 2.81
C GLN A 148 5.33 -17.47 1.76
N SER A 149 4.25 -16.80 1.40
CA SER A 149 3.27 -17.29 0.44
C SER A 149 3.56 -16.86 -1.01
N LEU A 150 4.51 -15.96 -1.22
CA LEU A 150 4.82 -15.44 -2.54
C LEU A 150 5.41 -16.51 -3.44
N ARG A 151 4.96 -16.51 -4.68
CA ARG A 151 5.47 -17.40 -5.72
C ARG A 151 5.38 -16.76 -7.10
N LEU A 152 6.26 -17.20 -8.00
CA LEU A 152 6.17 -16.89 -9.42
C LEU A 152 5.22 -17.89 -10.09
N GLN A 153 4.19 -17.38 -10.76
CA GLN A 153 3.28 -18.15 -11.59
C GLN A 153 3.52 -17.78 -13.05
N GLU A 154 4.01 -18.72 -13.85
CA GLU A 154 4.26 -18.47 -15.26
C GLU A 154 2.95 -18.26 -16.03
N LEU A 155 2.86 -17.16 -16.74
CA LEU A 155 1.73 -16.82 -17.61
C LEU A 155 2.05 -17.14 -19.08
N ALA A 156 3.30 -16.91 -19.47
CA ALA A 156 3.90 -17.25 -20.76
C ALA A 156 5.42 -17.30 -20.57
N PRO A 157 6.19 -17.88 -21.53
CA PRO A 157 7.64 -17.85 -21.45
C PRO A 157 8.19 -16.45 -21.19
N GLY A 158 8.90 -16.27 -20.05
CA GLY A 158 9.45 -14.98 -19.64
C GLY A 158 8.44 -13.97 -19.06
N VAL A 159 7.21 -14.36 -18.77
CA VAL A 159 6.21 -13.51 -18.10
C VAL A 159 5.69 -14.20 -16.85
N GLN A 160 5.96 -13.61 -15.68
CA GLN A 160 5.58 -14.16 -14.39
C GLN A 160 4.57 -13.27 -13.68
N HIS A 161 3.53 -13.85 -13.13
CA HIS A 161 2.67 -13.22 -12.14
C HIS A 161 3.20 -13.54 -10.75
N VAL A 162 3.50 -12.54 -9.97
CA VAL A 162 3.94 -12.68 -8.57
C VAL A 162 2.69 -12.71 -7.71
N VAL A 163 2.35 -13.86 -7.19
CA VAL A 163 1.11 -14.09 -6.45
C VAL A 163 1.36 -14.70 -5.08
N GLY A 164 0.35 -14.67 -4.22
CA GLY A 164 0.40 -15.27 -2.89
C GLY A 164 0.50 -14.25 -1.75
N GLY A 165 0.79 -13.00 -2.06
CA GLY A 165 0.61 -11.87 -1.14
C GLY A 165 -0.83 -11.35 -1.17
N SER A 166 -1.07 -10.22 -0.51
CA SER A 166 -2.36 -9.51 -0.58
C SER A 166 -2.60 -8.88 -1.94
N HIS A 167 -1.53 -8.47 -2.62
CA HIS A 167 -1.51 -7.83 -3.94
C HIS A 167 -0.40 -8.43 -4.80
N ASN A 168 -0.58 -8.35 -6.11
CA ASN A 168 0.26 -9.03 -7.08
C ASN A 168 1.09 -8.04 -7.89
N ALA A 169 2.21 -8.53 -8.43
CA ALA A 169 3.03 -7.85 -9.41
C ALA A 169 3.19 -8.70 -10.67
N MET A 170 3.68 -8.14 -11.77
CA MET A 170 4.05 -8.91 -12.96
C MET A 170 5.48 -8.62 -13.34
N VAL A 171 6.28 -9.67 -13.55
CA VAL A 171 7.68 -9.60 -14.00
C VAL A 171 7.77 -10.04 -15.44
N VAL A 172 8.50 -9.28 -16.24
CA VAL A 172 8.78 -9.58 -17.65
C VAL A 172 10.29 -9.71 -17.85
N ASP A 173 10.70 -10.87 -18.34
CA ASP A 173 12.08 -11.17 -18.70
C ASP A 173 12.39 -10.62 -20.09
N MET A 174 13.32 -9.68 -20.17
CA MET A 174 13.87 -9.11 -21.39
C MET A 174 15.26 -9.73 -21.66
N GLN A 175 15.89 -9.43 -22.77
CA GLN A 175 17.19 -10.02 -23.12
C GLN A 175 18.27 -9.70 -22.06
N ASP A 176 18.37 -8.42 -21.65
CA ASP A 176 19.43 -7.93 -20.77
C ASP A 176 18.94 -7.33 -19.43
N HIS A 177 17.61 -7.25 -19.22
CA HIS A 177 17.01 -6.64 -18.05
C HIS A 177 15.63 -7.23 -17.72
N LEU A 178 15.06 -6.77 -16.61
CA LEU A 178 13.71 -7.08 -16.19
C LEU A 178 12.84 -5.82 -16.22
N ILE A 179 11.55 -5.99 -16.56
CA ILE A 179 10.50 -5.01 -16.32
C ILE A 179 9.60 -5.57 -15.22
N VAL A 180 9.20 -4.73 -14.28
CA VAL A 180 8.24 -5.09 -13.24
C VAL A 180 7.06 -4.14 -13.30
N PHE A 181 5.84 -4.67 -13.20
CA PHE A 181 4.60 -3.92 -13.05
C PHE A 181 4.12 -4.08 -11.61
N ASP A 182 3.94 -2.96 -10.92
CA ASP A 182 3.64 -2.74 -9.53
C ASP A 182 4.71 -3.21 -8.53
N ALA A 183 4.78 -2.48 -7.44
CA ALA A 183 5.61 -2.68 -6.27
C ALA A 183 4.72 -2.80 -5.01
N PRO A 184 3.97 -3.91 -4.87
CA PRO A 184 2.92 -3.98 -3.87
C PRO A 184 3.44 -3.88 -2.45
N VAL A 185 2.70 -3.15 -1.64
CA VAL A 185 2.67 -3.16 -0.17
C VAL A 185 3.97 -2.74 0.50
N SER A 186 5.09 -3.45 0.32
CA SER A 186 6.32 -3.20 1.07
C SER A 186 7.60 -3.50 0.29
N ASP A 187 8.70 -2.92 0.77
CA ASP A 187 10.03 -3.19 0.26
C ASP A 187 10.43 -4.67 0.44
N ALA A 188 9.94 -5.34 1.49
CA ALA A 188 10.17 -6.77 1.69
C ALA A 188 9.58 -7.62 0.56
N GLN A 189 8.34 -7.33 0.14
CA GLN A 189 7.70 -8.00 -1.00
C GLN A 189 8.43 -7.70 -2.31
N SER A 190 8.83 -6.46 -2.53
CA SER A 190 9.60 -6.05 -3.71
C SER A 190 10.98 -6.71 -3.76
N ASN A 191 11.71 -6.73 -2.64
CA ASN A 191 12.99 -7.43 -2.54
C ASN A 191 12.86 -8.93 -2.78
N TRP A 192 11.78 -9.55 -2.31
CA TRP A 192 11.49 -10.95 -2.64
C TRP A 192 11.28 -11.13 -4.14
N THR A 193 10.48 -10.28 -4.77
CA THR A 193 10.19 -10.31 -6.22
C THR A 193 11.47 -10.17 -7.04
N ILE A 194 12.34 -9.22 -6.69
CA ILE A 194 13.63 -9.01 -7.36
C ILE A 194 14.49 -10.27 -7.28
N ARG A 195 14.67 -10.82 -6.06
CA ARG A 195 15.50 -12.02 -5.85
C ARG A 195 14.94 -13.23 -6.58
N ALA A 196 13.62 -13.44 -6.53
CA ALA A 196 12.97 -14.57 -7.19
C ALA A 196 13.09 -14.48 -8.72
N ALA A 197 12.93 -13.28 -9.29
CA ALA A 197 13.10 -13.06 -10.73
C ALA A 197 14.56 -13.25 -11.16
N GLN A 198 15.52 -12.74 -10.39
CA GLN A 198 16.94 -12.91 -10.67
C GLN A 198 17.41 -14.37 -10.52
N ALA A 199 16.85 -15.10 -9.57
CA ALA A 199 17.13 -16.54 -9.43
C ALA A 199 16.62 -17.34 -10.64
N ARG A 200 15.50 -16.93 -11.26
CA ARG A 200 14.93 -17.59 -12.42
C ARG A 200 15.58 -17.21 -13.75
N TYR A 201 15.93 -15.94 -13.93
CA TYR A 201 16.34 -15.37 -15.22
C TYR A 201 17.79 -14.90 -15.27
N GLY A 202 18.57 -15.18 -14.21
CA GLY A 202 19.93 -14.67 -14.04
C GLY A 202 19.94 -13.28 -13.38
N ALA A 203 21.13 -12.81 -13.03
CA ALA A 203 21.33 -11.56 -12.29
C ALA A 203 21.06 -10.30 -13.14
N LYS A 204 19.99 -10.32 -13.94
CA LYS A 204 19.56 -9.18 -14.74
C LYS A 204 19.07 -8.04 -13.82
N PRO A 205 19.43 -6.77 -14.11
CA PRO A 205 18.89 -5.65 -13.36
C PRO A 205 17.40 -5.44 -13.66
N VAL A 206 16.62 -5.00 -12.69
CA VAL A 206 15.30 -4.40 -12.96
C VAL A 206 15.56 -3.01 -13.53
N ARG A 207 15.36 -2.85 -14.84
CA ARG A 207 15.56 -1.55 -15.53
C ARG A 207 14.37 -0.64 -15.40
N TYR A 208 13.16 -1.20 -15.39
CA TYR A 208 11.91 -0.46 -15.29
C TYR A 208 11.01 -1.02 -14.22
N ILE A 209 10.51 -0.13 -13.36
CA ILE A 209 9.35 -0.38 -12.52
C ILE A 209 8.20 0.51 -13.01
N VAL A 210 7.12 -0.13 -13.44
CA VAL A 210 5.90 0.54 -13.92
C VAL A 210 4.90 0.49 -12.78
N LEU A 211 4.52 1.63 -12.22
CA LEU A 211 3.47 1.69 -11.21
C LEU A 211 2.14 2.02 -11.90
N THR A 212 1.17 1.15 -11.71
CA THR A 212 -0.17 1.37 -12.26
C THR A 212 -0.79 2.63 -11.67
N HIS A 213 -0.62 2.87 -10.37
CA HIS A 213 -1.03 4.10 -9.71
C HIS A 213 -0.37 4.25 -8.33
N HIS A 214 -0.75 5.29 -7.57
CA HIS A 214 -0.02 5.73 -6.38
C HIS A 214 -0.51 5.14 -5.05
N HIS A 215 -1.53 4.30 -5.04
CA HIS A 215 -1.96 3.68 -3.79
C HIS A 215 -0.88 2.74 -3.24
N MET A 216 -0.78 2.65 -1.91
CA MET A 216 0.31 1.96 -1.23
C MET A 216 0.35 0.47 -1.57
N ASP A 217 -0.79 -0.15 -1.73
CA ASP A 217 -0.93 -1.55 -2.10
C ASP A 217 -0.40 -1.88 -3.52
N HIS A 218 -0.06 -0.85 -4.33
CA HIS A 218 0.58 -0.97 -5.65
C HIS A 218 1.94 -0.29 -5.73
N ALA A 219 2.25 0.61 -4.80
CA ALA A 219 3.46 1.43 -4.84
C ALA A 219 4.33 1.35 -3.58
N GLY A 220 3.87 0.68 -2.51
CA GLY A 220 4.52 0.68 -1.19
C GLY A 220 5.95 0.12 -1.18
N GLY A 221 6.27 -0.82 -2.06
CA GLY A 221 7.62 -1.37 -2.21
C GLY A 221 8.52 -0.66 -3.24
N LEU A 222 8.17 0.56 -3.65
CA LEU A 222 8.87 1.32 -4.68
C LEU A 222 10.36 1.52 -4.37
N ARG A 223 10.69 1.84 -3.12
CA ARG A 223 12.07 2.17 -2.74
C ARG A 223 13.06 1.05 -3.00
N ALA A 224 12.64 -0.20 -2.86
CA ALA A 224 13.48 -1.37 -3.16
C ALA A 224 13.97 -1.39 -4.61
N TYR A 225 13.11 -1.02 -5.57
CA TYR A 225 13.48 -0.91 -6.98
C TYR A 225 14.35 0.31 -7.26
N MET A 226 14.02 1.44 -6.63
CA MET A 226 14.82 2.66 -6.78
C MET A 226 16.23 2.48 -6.25
N ALA A 227 16.38 1.74 -5.17
CA ALA A 227 17.67 1.37 -4.59
C ALA A 227 18.56 0.55 -5.55
N GLN A 228 17.97 -0.12 -6.51
CA GLN A 228 18.70 -0.85 -7.56
C GLN A 228 18.94 -0.03 -8.84
N GLY A 229 18.54 1.24 -8.84
CA GLY A 229 18.74 2.13 -9.99
C GLY A 229 17.70 1.96 -11.09
N ALA A 230 16.55 1.34 -10.81
CA ALA A 230 15.48 1.22 -11.78
C ALA A 230 14.92 2.59 -12.18
N THR A 231 14.46 2.69 -13.44
CA THR A 231 13.68 3.83 -13.92
C THR A 231 12.22 3.64 -13.53
N LEU A 232 11.65 4.64 -12.88
CA LEU A 232 10.25 4.67 -12.50
C LEU A 232 9.37 5.16 -13.65
N VAL A 233 8.39 4.35 -14.05
CA VAL A 233 7.40 4.70 -15.09
C VAL A 233 6.05 4.87 -14.42
N VAL A 234 5.45 6.07 -14.58
CA VAL A 234 4.20 6.48 -13.90
C VAL A 234 3.25 7.17 -14.86
N GLY A 235 1.98 7.24 -14.51
CA GLY A 235 0.99 7.94 -15.33
C GLY A 235 1.10 9.47 -15.22
N ARG A 236 0.49 10.13 -16.18
CA ARG A 236 0.42 11.59 -16.29
C ARG A 236 -0.02 12.25 -14.98
N GLY A 237 0.71 13.28 -14.55
CA GLY A 237 0.45 14.06 -13.33
C GLY A 237 1.01 13.44 -12.04
N ALA A 238 1.56 12.21 -12.06
CA ALA A 238 2.00 11.51 -10.87
C ALA A 238 3.44 11.85 -10.43
N THR A 239 4.27 12.42 -11.31
CA THR A 239 5.70 12.69 -11.04
C THR A 239 5.92 13.48 -9.74
N ALA A 240 5.16 14.54 -9.51
CA ALA A 240 5.31 15.37 -8.32
C ALA A 240 4.98 14.61 -7.03
N HIS A 241 4.01 13.68 -7.07
CA HIS A 241 3.69 12.80 -5.95
C HIS A 241 4.87 11.90 -5.61
N TYR A 242 5.39 11.17 -6.59
CA TYR A 242 6.51 10.23 -6.36
C TYR A 242 7.80 10.94 -5.96
N ARG A 243 8.05 12.15 -6.47
CA ARG A 243 9.18 12.98 -5.99
C ARG A 243 9.06 13.28 -4.49
N ARG A 244 7.86 13.59 -3.98
CA ARG A 244 7.61 13.79 -2.54
C ARG A 244 7.79 12.50 -1.75
N VAL A 245 7.24 11.38 -2.25
CA VAL A 245 7.39 10.06 -1.62
C VAL A 245 8.87 9.69 -1.46
N LEU A 246 9.65 9.83 -2.52
CA LEU A 246 11.08 9.47 -2.53
C LEU A 246 11.95 10.44 -1.75
N ALA A 247 11.54 11.69 -1.60
CA ALA A 247 12.25 12.69 -0.78
C ALA A 247 11.93 12.57 0.72
N ALA A 248 10.91 11.80 1.10
CA ALA A 248 10.54 11.62 2.50
C ALA A 248 11.64 10.89 3.28
N PRO A 249 12.02 11.34 4.48
CA PRO A 249 12.99 10.66 5.32
C PRO A 249 12.58 9.21 5.59
N ALA A 250 13.53 8.29 5.57
CA ALA A 250 13.31 6.87 5.82
C ALA A 250 14.31 6.33 6.88
N THR A 251 14.60 7.14 7.91
CA THR A 251 15.61 6.82 8.92
C THR A 251 15.20 5.67 9.83
N ARG A 252 13.88 5.39 9.88
CA ARG A 252 13.31 4.29 10.64
C ARG A 252 13.22 2.98 9.85
N ASN A 253 13.49 3.03 8.56
CA ASN A 253 13.73 1.86 7.72
C ASN A 253 15.23 1.79 7.41
N PRO A 254 16.04 1.03 8.19
CA PRO A 254 17.48 1.02 8.05
C PRO A 254 17.97 0.53 6.69
N ASP A 255 17.19 -0.31 6.02
CA ASP A 255 17.55 -0.86 4.72
C ASP A 255 17.46 0.18 3.59
N MET A 256 16.72 1.27 3.82
CA MET A 256 16.42 2.31 2.82
C MET A 256 17.06 3.67 3.11
N GLY A 257 17.54 3.91 4.33
CA GLY A 257 18.06 5.22 4.75
C GLY A 257 19.36 5.68 4.08
N ALA A 258 20.05 4.79 3.36
CA ALA A 258 21.35 5.08 2.73
C ALA A 258 21.27 5.56 1.26
N TYR A 259 20.07 5.55 0.65
CA TYR A 259 19.92 5.87 -0.78
C TYR A 259 19.54 7.33 -1.01
N ASP A 260 20.24 7.96 -1.97
CA ASP A 260 19.89 9.28 -2.50
C ASP A 260 18.83 9.13 -3.61
N PHE A 261 17.57 9.17 -3.24
CA PHE A 261 16.44 9.08 -4.18
C PHE A 261 16.21 10.35 -5.00
N SER A 262 16.99 11.43 -4.79
CA SER A 262 16.85 12.68 -5.58
C SER A 262 17.19 12.47 -7.06
N LYS A 263 18.05 11.49 -7.37
CA LYS A 263 18.53 11.18 -8.72
C LYS A 263 17.70 10.16 -9.48
N VAL A 264 16.58 9.72 -8.91
CA VAL A 264 15.71 8.74 -9.57
C VAL A 264 15.20 9.28 -10.89
N ASN A 265 15.38 8.48 -11.96
CA ASN A 265 14.80 8.77 -13.25
C ASN A 265 13.32 8.41 -13.23
N ILE A 266 12.45 9.37 -13.58
CA ILE A 266 10.99 9.19 -13.66
C ILE A 266 10.53 9.49 -15.08
N ILE A 267 9.83 8.56 -15.68
CA ILE A 267 9.18 8.71 -16.99
C ILE A 267 7.68 8.85 -16.76
N GLU A 268 7.10 9.97 -17.16
CA GLU A 268 5.67 10.22 -17.08
C GLU A 268 4.98 9.89 -18.41
N VAL A 269 3.96 9.03 -18.34
CA VAL A 269 3.26 8.50 -19.50
C VAL A 269 1.94 9.23 -19.69
N SER A 270 1.80 9.99 -20.76
CA SER A 270 0.56 10.69 -21.10
C SER A 270 -0.35 9.90 -22.03
N ASP A 271 0.20 8.98 -22.80
CA ASP A 271 -0.52 8.08 -23.70
C ASP A 271 0.08 6.68 -23.65
N ARG A 272 1.30 6.50 -24.15
CA ARG A 272 2.02 5.22 -24.18
C ARG A 272 3.50 5.41 -23.95
N TYR A 273 4.09 4.47 -23.22
CA TYR A 273 5.54 4.29 -23.14
C TYR A 273 5.89 2.84 -23.48
N THR A 274 6.85 2.66 -24.38
CA THR A 274 7.30 1.34 -24.84
C THR A 274 8.70 1.06 -24.32
N MET A 275 8.87 -0.10 -23.72
CA MET A 275 10.12 -0.65 -23.22
C MET A 275 10.50 -1.85 -24.09
N THR A 276 11.63 -1.80 -24.77
CA THR A 276 12.09 -2.86 -25.66
C THR A 276 13.59 -3.01 -25.63
N ASP A 277 14.08 -4.20 -25.93
CA ASP A 277 15.47 -4.53 -26.16
C ASP A 277 15.71 -5.13 -27.56
N GLY A 278 14.69 -5.08 -28.43
CA GLY A 278 14.68 -5.66 -29.74
C GLY A 278 14.19 -7.10 -29.82
N SER A 279 14.17 -7.83 -28.69
CA SER A 279 13.67 -9.21 -28.63
C SER A 279 12.20 -9.30 -28.18
N ARG A 280 11.81 -8.41 -27.27
CA ARG A 280 10.47 -8.36 -26.66
C ARG A 280 10.05 -6.90 -26.46
N GLN A 281 8.74 -6.70 -26.37
CA GLN A 281 8.17 -5.40 -26.08
C GLN A 281 7.18 -5.46 -24.93
N GLY A 282 7.51 -4.72 -23.86
CA GLY A 282 6.57 -4.33 -22.81
C GLY A 282 6.11 -2.89 -23.06
N SER A 283 4.90 -2.56 -22.65
CA SER A 283 4.38 -1.20 -22.74
C SER A 283 3.46 -0.84 -21.58
N ALA A 284 3.43 0.46 -21.26
CA ALA A 284 2.52 1.06 -20.30
C ALA A 284 1.61 2.05 -21.03
N HIS A 285 0.32 2.00 -20.76
CA HIS A 285 -0.70 2.81 -21.44
C HIS A 285 -1.51 3.59 -20.41
N PHE A 286 -1.61 4.90 -20.63
CA PHE A 286 -2.42 5.77 -19.78
C PHE A 286 -3.91 5.42 -19.93
N THR A 287 -4.60 5.36 -18.79
CA THR A 287 -5.99 4.91 -18.71
C THR A 287 -6.82 5.92 -17.94
N GLU A 288 -7.75 6.57 -18.63
CA GLU A 288 -8.79 7.33 -17.98
C GLU A 288 -9.76 6.37 -17.26
N ASN A 289 -10.02 6.62 -15.98
CA ASN A 289 -10.77 5.70 -15.13
C ASN A 289 -11.41 6.44 -13.95
N PRO A 290 -12.40 5.82 -13.26
CA PRO A 290 -13.08 6.45 -12.13
C PRO A 290 -12.36 6.24 -10.79
N HIS A 291 -11.24 5.48 -10.76
CA HIS A 291 -10.57 5.09 -9.52
C HIS A 291 -9.57 6.15 -9.06
N VAL A 292 -8.67 6.57 -9.95
CA VAL A 292 -7.56 7.47 -9.61
C VAL A 292 -7.01 8.17 -10.83
N ASP A 293 -6.49 9.39 -10.64
CA ASP A 293 -5.74 10.09 -11.68
C ASP A 293 -4.37 9.42 -11.92
N GLY A 294 -3.91 9.43 -13.17
CA GLY A 294 -2.58 8.94 -13.52
C GLY A 294 -2.44 7.42 -13.58
N MET A 295 -3.52 6.67 -13.80
CA MET A 295 -3.49 5.22 -13.90
C MET A 295 -2.87 4.73 -15.20
N LEU A 296 -2.13 3.62 -15.11
CA LEU A 296 -1.58 2.88 -16.24
C LEU A 296 -2.12 1.44 -16.27
N ILE A 297 -2.26 0.90 -17.48
CA ILE A 297 -2.31 -0.56 -17.70
C ILE A 297 -1.03 -1.01 -18.40
N GLY A 298 -0.57 -2.22 -18.06
CA GLY A 298 0.59 -2.86 -18.69
C GLY A 298 0.20 -3.77 -19.84
N TYR A 299 1.14 -3.97 -20.81
CA TYR A 299 0.95 -4.94 -21.87
C TYR A 299 2.28 -5.53 -22.33
N VAL A 300 2.32 -6.86 -22.55
CA VAL A 300 3.44 -7.60 -23.14
C VAL A 300 3.00 -8.11 -24.49
N ALA A 301 3.59 -7.60 -25.57
CA ALA A 301 3.06 -7.72 -26.91
C ALA A 301 3.14 -9.16 -27.49
N ASP A 302 4.27 -9.81 -27.37
CA ASP A 302 4.51 -11.18 -27.88
C ASP A 302 3.68 -12.23 -27.11
N ALA A 303 3.54 -12.05 -25.79
CA ALA A 303 2.72 -12.91 -24.94
C ALA A 303 1.23 -12.56 -24.97
N ARG A 304 0.86 -11.39 -25.45
CA ARG A 304 -0.50 -10.84 -25.45
C ARG A 304 -1.13 -10.83 -24.07
N ILE A 305 -0.33 -10.49 -23.06
CA ILE A 305 -0.75 -10.42 -21.65
C ILE A 305 -0.84 -8.98 -21.22
N GLY A 306 -2.01 -8.56 -20.69
CA GLY A 306 -2.22 -7.28 -20.04
C GLY A 306 -1.99 -7.40 -18.53
N PHE A 307 -1.68 -6.25 -17.89
CA PHE A 307 -1.66 -6.09 -16.45
C PHE A 307 -2.59 -4.95 -16.05
N VAL A 308 -3.48 -5.19 -15.09
CA VAL A 308 -4.51 -4.24 -14.64
C VAL A 308 -4.74 -4.39 -13.15
N THR A 309 -5.14 -3.29 -12.51
CA THR A 309 -5.48 -3.28 -11.09
C THR A 309 -6.67 -2.38 -10.82
N ASP A 310 -7.39 -2.59 -9.72
CA ASP A 310 -8.50 -1.82 -9.14
C ASP A 310 -9.74 -1.59 -10.02
N ILE A 311 -9.53 -1.28 -11.29
CA ILE A 311 -10.65 -1.15 -12.26
C ILE A 311 -11.13 -2.49 -12.80
N TRP A 312 -10.32 -3.55 -12.60
CA TRP A 312 -10.69 -4.95 -12.80
C TRP A 312 -9.80 -5.86 -11.95
N SER A 313 -10.42 -6.82 -11.27
CA SER A 313 -9.74 -7.91 -10.54
C SER A 313 -9.95 -9.23 -11.28
N PRO A 314 -9.11 -9.56 -12.30
CA PRO A 314 -9.30 -10.75 -13.14
C PRO A 314 -9.38 -12.04 -12.32
N GLY A 315 -10.41 -12.85 -12.57
CA GLY A 315 -10.59 -14.15 -11.92
C GLY A 315 -11.04 -14.10 -10.45
N ALA A 316 -11.20 -12.93 -9.84
CA ALA A 316 -11.69 -12.82 -8.47
C ALA A 316 -13.20 -13.11 -8.35
N ALA A 317 -13.97 -12.73 -9.38
CA ALA A 317 -15.39 -13.01 -9.48
C ALA A 317 -15.81 -13.16 -10.95
N PRO A 318 -16.94 -13.82 -11.23
CA PRO A 318 -17.53 -13.82 -12.56
C PRO A 318 -17.82 -12.39 -13.05
N LEU A 319 -17.73 -12.17 -14.37
CA LEU A 319 -18.11 -10.89 -14.95
C LEU A 319 -19.60 -10.60 -14.71
N PRO A 320 -19.96 -9.34 -14.44
CA PRO A 320 -21.36 -8.96 -14.28
C PRO A 320 -22.12 -9.08 -15.59
N LYS A 321 -23.46 -9.11 -15.53
CA LYS A 321 -24.30 -9.11 -16.74
C LYS A 321 -24.19 -7.81 -17.53
N GLU A 322 -23.99 -6.70 -16.85
CA GLU A 322 -23.80 -5.37 -17.45
C GLU A 322 -22.43 -4.83 -17.09
N ILE A 323 -21.76 -4.20 -18.05
CA ILE A 323 -20.43 -3.65 -17.84
C ILE A 323 -20.49 -2.43 -16.93
N SER A 324 -19.73 -2.43 -15.84
CA SER A 324 -19.57 -1.27 -14.96
C SER A 324 -18.58 -0.24 -15.56
N THR A 325 -18.63 0.99 -15.07
CA THR A 325 -17.72 2.05 -15.51
C THR A 325 -16.24 1.68 -15.38
N PRO A 326 -15.76 1.09 -14.26
CA PRO A 326 -14.37 0.65 -14.14
C PRO A 326 -14.00 -0.42 -15.18
N LEU A 327 -14.84 -1.41 -15.40
CA LEU A 327 -14.60 -2.45 -16.41
C LEU A 327 -14.59 -1.90 -17.83
N ALA A 328 -15.48 -0.94 -18.11
CA ALA A 328 -15.52 -0.25 -19.43
C ALA A 328 -14.23 0.55 -19.67
N ALA A 329 -13.61 1.11 -18.63
CA ALA A 329 -12.34 1.82 -18.74
C ALA A 329 -11.21 0.90 -19.24
N VAL A 330 -11.16 -0.35 -18.80
CA VAL A 330 -10.16 -1.34 -19.29
C VAL A 330 -10.33 -1.57 -20.78
N VAL A 331 -11.57 -1.77 -21.24
CA VAL A 331 -11.85 -2.02 -22.68
C VAL A 331 -11.54 -0.78 -23.51
N THR A 332 -11.91 0.39 -23.02
CA THR A 332 -11.64 1.68 -23.72
C THR A 332 -10.14 1.91 -23.83
N ALA A 333 -9.39 1.68 -22.75
CA ALA A 333 -7.93 1.80 -22.75
C ALA A 333 -7.27 0.83 -23.74
N ALA A 334 -7.68 -0.43 -23.77
CA ALA A 334 -7.14 -1.43 -24.68
C ALA A 334 -7.43 -1.06 -26.16
N ARG A 335 -8.66 -0.61 -26.46
CA ARG A 335 -9.06 -0.16 -27.81
C ARG A 335 -8.28 1.08 -28.25
N ARG A 336 -8.18 2.09 -27.38
CA ARG A 336 -7.43 3.33 -27.65
C ARG A 336 -5.95 3.05 -27.89
N ALA A 337 -5.37 2.16 -27.09
CA ALA A 337 -3.97 1.75 -27.21
C ALA A 337 -3.69 0.86 -28.42
N GLY A 338 -4.71 0.34 -29.09
CA GLY A 338 -4.59 -0.61 -30.20
C GLY A 338 -3.98 -1.96 -29.76
N ILE A 339 -4.14 -2.33 -28.47
CA ILE A 339 -3.65 -3.60 -27.97
C ILE A 339 -4.76 -4.66 -27.97
N SER A 340 -4.35 -5.94 -28.12
CA SER A 340 -5.26 -7.07 -28.21
C SER A 340 -4.83 -8.18 -27.24
N PRO A 341 -5.00 -7.99 -25.92
CA PRO A 341 -4.64 -8.99 -24.95
C PRO A 341 -5.43 -10.29 -25.16
N LEU A 342 -4.83 -11.43 -24.91
CA LEU A 342 -5.54 -12.70 -24.73
C LEU A 342 -6.14 -12.77 -23.34
N ARG A 343 -5.34 -12.37 -22.34
CA ARG A 343 -5.73 -12.34 -20.95
C ARG A 343 -5.12 -11.15 -20.22
N PHE A 344 -5.69 -10.83 -19.07
CA PHE A 344 -5.09 -9.93 -18.09
C PHE A 344 -4.67 -10.69 -16.84
N ALA A 345 -3.52 -10.30 -16.28
CA ALA A 345 -3.12 -10.56 -14.92
C ALA A 345 -3.52 -9.36 -14.06
N GLY A 346 -3.99 -9.61 -12.86
CA GLY A 346 -4.47 -8.58 -11.95
C GLY A 346 -3.49 -8.25 -10.83
N GLY A 347 -3.31 -6.99 -10.51
CA GLY A 347 -2.74 -6.56 -9.23
C GLY A 347 -3.61 -7.07 -8.06
N HIS A 348 -4.91 -7.15 -8.29
CA HIS A 348 -5.87 -7.88 -7.47
C HIS A 348 -6.41 -9.11 -8.20
N GLY A 349 -6.78 -10.15 -7.45
CA GLY A 349 -7.31 -11.38 -8.02
C GLY A 349 -6.23 -12.25 -8.66
N GLY A 350 -6.56 -12.81 -9.81
CA GLY A 350 -5.69 -13.73 -10.55
C GLY A 350 -5.52 -13.34 -12.02
N THR A 351 -5.99 -14.23 -12.92
CA THR A 351 -6.00 -13.97 -14.37
C THR A 351 -7.37 -14.25 -14.95
N ALA A 352 -7.73 -13.56 -16.04
CA ALA A 352 -8.92 -13.84 -16.81
C ALA A 352 -8.71 -13.53 -18.29
N GLU A 353 -9.43 -14.24 -19.15
CA GLU A 353 -9.49 -13.96 -20.59
C GLU A 353 -10.11 -12.59 -20.85
N TYR A 354 -9.55 -11.86 -21.82
CA TYR A 354 -10.03 -10.52 -22.15
C TYR A 354 -11.29 -10.53 -23.02
N ALA A 355 -11.44 -11.52 -23.89
CA ALA A 355 -12.54 -11.55 -24.87
C ALA A 355 -13.95 -11.48 -24.23
N PRO A 356 -14.26 -12.16 -23.12
CA PRO A 356 -15.57 -12.01 -22.46
C PRO A 356 -15.84 -10.58 -21.99
N LEU A 357 -14.83 -9.91 -21.40
CA LEU A 357 -14.96 -8.51 -20.97
C LEU A 357 -15.16 -7.56 -22.17
N ALA A 358 -14.38 -7.76 -23.24
CA ALA A 358 -14.52 -6.96 -24.47
C ALA A 358 -15.89 -7.15 -25.13
N GLY A 359 -16.47 -8.36 -25.04
CA GLY A 359 -17.81 -8.70 -25.53
C GLY A 359 -18.90 -7.93 -24.80
N LEU A 360 -18.81 -7.79 -23.47
CA LEU A 360 -19.76 -6.99 -22.70
C LEU A 360 -19.79 -5.51 -23.12
N ALA A 361 -18.65 -4.96 -23.54
CA ALA A 361 -18.56 -3.57 -23.99
C ALA A 361 -19.01 -3.37 -25.47
N GLY A 362 -19.17 -4.44 -26.20
CA GLY A 362 -19.65 -4.43 -27.60
C GLY A 362 -21.15 -4.73 -27.73
N ALA A 363 -21.80 -5.18 -26.67
CA ALA A 363 -23.23 -5.53 -26.63
C ALA A 363 -24.18 -4.35 -26.42
N LYS A 364 -23.68 -3.09 -26.52
CA LYS A 364 -24.48 -1.85 -26.44
C LYS A 364 -24.65 -1.24 -27.79
#